data_ada7da30a94daf81f6f8e65330a06b65
#
_entry.id   ada7da30a94daf81f6f8e65330a06b65
#
_cell.length_a   1.000
_cell.length_b   1.000
_cell.length_c   1.000
_cell.angle_alpha   90.00
_cell.angle_beta   90.00
_cell.angle_gamma   90.00
#
_symmetry.space_group_name_H-M   'P 1'
#
loop_
_entity.id
_entity.type
_entity.pdbx_description
1 polymer ?
#
loop_
_entity_poly.entity_id
_entity_poly.type
_entity_poly.pdbx_seq_one_letter_code
_entity_poly.pdbx_strand_id
1 'polypeptide(L)'
;MEYLLILLVSLVAFFLKGVTGTGTTTVIVALGSLFIDPKLTIVLASFINIFGGLSMVRIDPVPLSVRYWLPISLLMVVGSVAGAMALNVVPNQQFQLILGGAFLLTALWFLFRVPSSLGTRKPPTVAGVMDLGVGTVAGFCGGFIGINAPPLVLHFSRYLDKRRLRRLLILIFIPAAMAQTATFAANGLFDHQVMIWGLFMLPAMFVGVWLGNRTFHHISESMFRRTLGLLLIFVSIRLVLKGISSLAI
;
A
#
# COMPACT_ATOMS: atom_id res chain seq x y z
N MET A 1 15.24 -14.02 15.53
CA MET A 1 15.69 -13.26 14.34
C MET A 1 14.52 -12.69 13.57
N GLU A 2 13.45 -13.44 13.34
CA GLU A 2 12.25 -13.03 12.58
C GLU A 2 11.56 -11.78 13.15
N TYR A 3 11.33 -11.70 14.44
CA TYR A 3 10.72 -10.53 15.10
C TYR A 3 11.48 -9.23 14.88
N LEU A 4 12.82 -9.28 14.87
CA LEU A 4 13.65 -8.11 14.60
C LEU A 4 13.50 -7.64 13.15
N LEU A 5 13.45 -8.59 12.21
CA LEU A 5 13.21 -8.28 10.80
C LEU A 5 11.83 -7.66 10.57
N ILE A 6 10.80 -8.19 11.21
CA ILE A 6 9.43 -7.66 11.16
C ILE A 6 9.36 -6.24 11.72
N LEU A 7 10.03 -5.96 12.83
CA LEU A 7 10.13 -4.62 13.41
C LEU A 7 10.84 -3.63 12.46
N LEU A 8 11.96 -4.05 11.86
CA LEU A 8 12.69 -3.20 10.90
C LEU A 8 11.86 -2.91 9.64
N VAL A 9 11.18 -3.92 9.12
CA VAL A 9 10.26 -3.75 7.97
C VAL A 9 9.14 -2.77 8.32
N SER A 10 8.54 -2.90 9.50
CA SER A 10 7.51 -1.99 9.98
C SER A 10 8.05 -0.57 10.08
N LEU A 11 9.19 -0.38 10.74
CA LEU A 11 9.82 0.92 10.91
C LEU A 11 10.06 1.63 9.56
N VAL A 12 10.69 0.93 8.61
CA VAL A 12 10.99 1.47 7.28
C VAL A 12 9.70 1.78 6.52
N ALA A 13 8.76 0.85 6.49
CA ALA A 13 7.50 1.01 5.75
C ALA A 13 6.66 2.18 6.29
N PHE A 14 6.57 2.33 7.60
CA PHE A 14 5.79 3.39 8.23
C PHE A 14 6.53 4.74 8.28
N PHE A 15 7.86 4.73 8.30
CA PHE A 15 8.64 5.93 8.02
C PHE A 15 8.31 6.49 6.62
N LEU A 16 8.31 5.64 5.60
CA LEU A 16 7.96 6.03 4.24
C LEU A 16 6.51 6.49 4.14
N LYS A 17 5.58 5.85 4.87
CA LYS A 17 4.18 6.32 4.97
C LYS A 17 4.10 7.70 5.61
N GLY A 18 4.84 7.94 6.68
CA GLY A 18 4.93 9.24 7.33
C GLY A 18 5.38 10.34 6.36
N VAL A 19 6.36 10.03 5.49
CA VAL A 19 6.87 10.96 4.46
C VAL A 19 5.90 11.16 3.30
N THR A 20 5.26 10.10 2.79
CA THR A 20 4.52 10.16 1.51
C THR A 20 3.00 10.08 1.68
N GLY A 21 2.52 9.56 2.80
CA GLY A 21 1.13 9.19 3.02
C GLY A 21 0.73 7.84 2.41
N THR A 22 1.64 7.17 1.70
CA THR A 22 1.35 5.96 0.91
C THR A 22 2.50 4.96 0.93
N GLY A 23 2.32 3.84 0.23
CA GLY A 23 3.41 2.89 -0.09
C GLY A 23 3.73 1.87 0.99
N THR A 24 3.13 1.96 2.18
CA THR A 24 3.40 1.04 3.30
C THR A 24 3.19 -0.41 2.91
N THR A 25 2.02 -0.72 2.35
CA THR A 25 1.68 -2.10 1.95
C THR A 25 2.70 -2.64 0.96
N THR A 26 3.04 -1.86 -0.07
CA THR A 26 4.03 -2.24 -1.08
C THR A 26 5.40 -2.53 -0.44
N VAL A 27 5.84 -1.71 0.52
CA VAL A 27 7.13 -1.91 1.20
C VAL A 27 7.10 -3.10 2.15
N ILE A 28 6.01 -3.27 2.93
CA ILE A 28 5.86 -4.43 3.81
C ILE A 28 5.84 -5.71 2.97
N VAL A 29 5.08 -5.73 1.87
CA VAL A 29 4.99 -6.91 1.00
C VAL A 29 6.32 -7.16 0.30
N ALA A 30 7.00 -6.13 -0.19
CA ALA A 30 8.30 -6.29 -0.84
C ALA A 30 9.36 -6.84 0.12
N LEU A 31 9.58 -6.19 1.25
CA LEU A 31 10.59 -6.62 2.21
C LEU A 31 10.20 -7.89 2.95
N GLY A 32 8.93 -8.01 3.36
CA GLY A 32 8.43 -9.18 4.09
C GLY A 32 8.45 -10.45 3.26
N SER A 33 8.14 -10.39 1.96
CA SER A 33 8.16 -11.55 1.07
C SER A 33 9.56 -12.16 0.83
N LEU A 34 10.62 -11.50 1.30
CA LEU A 34 11.96 -12.06 1.28
C LEU A 34 12.15 -13.20 2.28
N PHE A 35 11.38 -13.22 3.39
CA PHE A 35 11.52 -14.17 4.49
C PHE A 35 10.19 -14.74 5.01
N ILE A 36 9.04 -14.15 4.65
CA ILE A 36 7.69 -14.62 4.97
C ILE A 36 6.96 -14.99 3.69
N ASP A 37 5.92 -15.82 3.76
CA ASP A 37 5.04 -16.07 2.63
C ASP A 37 4.41 -14.76 2.12
N PRO A 38 4.45 -14.50 0.79
CA PRO A 38 3.94 -13.25 0.22
C PRO A 38 2.46 -12.98 0.53
N LYS A 39 1.61 -14.00 0.58
CA LYS A 39 0.20 -13.82 0.92
C LYS A 39 0.02 -13.41 2.38
N LEU A 40 0.71 -14.08 3.31
CA LEU A 40 0.71 -13.70 4.73
C LEU A 40 1.21 -12.27 4.91
N THR A 41 2.20 -11.86 4.11
CA THR A 41 2.72 -10.49 4.18
C THR A 41 1.68 -9.45 3.77
N ILE A 42 0.80 -9.75 2.80
CA ILE A 42 -0.31 -8.86 2.42
C ILE A 42 -1.36 -8.80 3.53
N VAL A 43 -1.70 -9.94 4.13
CA VAL A 43 -2.64 -9.99 5.25
C VAL A 43 -2.12 -9.15 6.42
N LEU A 44 -0.86 -9.34 6.80
CA LEU A 44 -0.19 -8.58 7.84
C LEU A 44 -0.15 -7.08 7.53
N ALA A 45 0.18 -6.71 6.29
CA ALA A 45 0.20 -5.33 5.85
C ALA A 45 -1.18 -4.68 5.92
N SER A 46 -2.26 -5.38 5.57
CA SER A 46 -3.63 -4.85 5.65
C SER A 46 -4.00 -4.55 7.10
N PHE A 47 -3.73 -5.47 8.01
CA PHE A 47 -4.02 -5.33 9.43
C PHE A 47 -3.30 -4.13 10.06
N ILE A 48 -1.98 -4.07 9.92
CA ILE A 48 -1.20 -2.98 10.52
C ILE A 48 -1.48 -1.61 9.88
N ASN A 49 -1.93 -1.57 8.63
CA ASN A 49 -2.30 -0.33 7.94
C ASN A 49 -3.55 0.34 8.53
N ILE A 50 -4.44 -0.39 9.21
CA ILE A 50 -5.57 0.19 9.94
C ILE A 50 -5.03 1.17 10.99
N PHE A 51 -4.13 0.70 11.84
CA PHE A 51 -3.53 1.51 12.91
C PHE A 51 -2.66 2.64 12.37
N GLY A 52 -1.84 2.34 11.34
CA GLY A 52 -1.03 3.35 10.68
C GLY A 52 -1.84 4.42 9.94
N GLY A 53 -3.01 4.08 9.43
CA GLY A 53 -3.96 5.03 8.87
C GLY A 53 -4.58 5.91 9.96
N LEU A 54 -5.09 5.29 11.03
CA LEU A 54 -5.71 5.99 12.15
C LEU A 54 -4.74 6.96 12.83
N SER A 55 -3.48 6.59 13.01
CA SER A 55 -2.45 7.47 13.59
C SER A 55 -2.20 8.73 12.76
N MET A 56 -2.48 8.68 11.46
CA MET A 56 -2.26 9.79 10.52
C MET A 56 -3.50 10.69 10.32
N VAL A 57 -4.70 10.29 10.75
CA VAL A 57 -5.94 11.05 10.52
C VAL A 57 -5.85 12.48 11.06
N ARG A 58 -5.17 12.69 12.18
CA ARG A 58 -4.99 14.00 12.84
C ARG A 58 -3.79 14.79 12.29
N ILE A 59 -2.97 14.18 11.45
CA ILE A 59 -1.73 14.77 10.94
C ILE A 59 -2.10 15.71 9.81
N ASP A 60 -2.40 16.47 9.31
CA ASP A 60 -2.80 17.33 8.20
C ASP A 60 -4.34 17.36 8.03
N PRO A 61 -5.08 18.05 8.88
CA PRO A 61 -6.54 18.14 8.78
C PRO A 61 -6.97 19.11 7.66
N VAL A 62 -6.55 18.84 6.43
CA VAL A 62 -6.98 19.62 5.27
C VAL A 62 -8.42 19.23 4.92
N PRO A 63 -9.35 20.20 4.79
CA PRO A 63 -10.74 19.89 4.46
C PRO A 63 -10.86 19.30 3.06
N LEU A 64 -11.51 18.14 2.96
CA LEU A 64 -11.96 17.53 1.70
C LEU A 64 -13.46 17.31 1.78
N SER A 65 -14.16 17.60 0.69
CA SER A 65 -15.61 17.37 0.62
C SER A 65 -15.93 15.88 0.84
N VAL A 66 -16.88 15.57 1.72
CA VAL A 66 -17.35 14.19 1.94
C VAL A 66 -17.94 13.62 0.64
N ARG A 67 -18.64 14.44 -0.13
CA ARG A 67 -19.20 14.05 -1.44
C ARG A 67 -18.12 13.68 -2.46
N TYR A 68 -16.88 14.09 -2.23
CA TYR A 68 -15.75 13.73 -3.08
C TYR A 68 -15.09 12.43 -2.65
N TRP A 69 -14.61 12.32 -1.39
CA TRP A 69 -13.81 11.16 -0.98
C TRP A 69 -14.63 9.93 -0.60
N LEU A 70 -15.86 10.09 -0.09
CA LEU A 70 -16.66 8.95 0.39
C LEU A 70 -17.05 7.96 -0.73
N PRO A 71 -17.55 8.39 -1.91
CA PRO A 71 -17.84 7.47 -3.00
C PRO A 71 -16.60 6.72 -3.51
N ILE A 72 -15.45 7.40 -3.59
CA ILE A 72 -14.17 6.78 -3.96
C ILE A 72 -13.79 5.71 -2.93
N SER A 73 -13.95 6.01 -1.63
CA SER A 73 -13.68 5.09 -0.54
C SER A 73 -14.55 3.84 -0.61
N LEU A 74 -15.86 4.01 -0.84
CA LEU A 74 -16.80 2.89 -0.95
C LEU A 74 -16.45 1.95 -2.10
N LEU A 75 -16.16 2.49 -3.28
CA LEU A 75 -15.77 1.67 -4.43
C LEU A 75 -14.37 1.07 -4.26
N MET A 76 -13.47 1.75 -3.57
CA MET A 76 -12.20 1.17 -3.18
C MET A 76 -12.37 -0.02 -2.23
N VAL A 77 -13.30 0.06 -1.28
CA VAL A 77 -13.67 -1.06 -0.40
C VAL A 77 -14.16 -2.25 -1.23
N VAL A 78 -15.09 -2.02 -2.18
CA VAL A 78 -15.57 -3.09 -3.07
C VAL A 78 -14.44 -3.74 -3.84
N GLY A 79 -13.57 -2.94 -4.46
CA GLY A 79 -12.37 -3.43 -5.13
C GLY A 79 -11.45 -4.23 -4.20
N SER A 80 -11.23 -3.72 -2.97
CA SER A 80 -10.37 -4.37 -1.97
C SER A 80 -10.88 -5.73 -1.53
N VAL A 81 -12.19 -5.87 -1.32
CA VAL A 81 -12.83 -7.15 -1.01
C VAL A 81 -12.66 -8.13 -2.17
N ALA A 82 -12.94 -7.69 -3.41
CA ALA A 82 -12.76 -8.53 -4.59
C ALA A 82 -11.30 -8.97 -4.76
N GLY A 83 -10.34 -8.08 -4.56
CA GLY A 83 -8.90 -8.39 -4.60
C GLY A 83 -8.47 -9.37 -3.50
N ALA A 84 -8.98 -9.20 -2.28
CA ALA A 84 -8.71 -10.09 -1.15
C ALA A 84 -9.30 -11.50 -1.38
N MET A 85 -10.48 -11.61 -1.97
CA MET A 85 -11.06 -12.88 -2.40
C MET A 85 -10.22 -13.55 -3.49
N ALA A 86 -9.77 -12.78 -4.50
CA ALA A 86 -8.90 -13.29 -5.54
C ALA A 86 -7.57 -13.82 -4.99
N LEU A 87 -6.99 -13.17 -3.98
CA LEU A 87 -5.78 -13.65 -3.31
C LEU A 87 -5.95 -15.04 -2.71
N ASN A 88 -7.12 -15.32 -2.14
CA ASN A 88 -7.41 -16.61 -1.48
C ASN A 88 -7.41 -17.78 -2.47
N VAL A 89 -7.94 -17.58 -3.68
CA VAL A 89 -8.13 -18.68 -4.65
C VAL A 89 -6.90 -18.95 -5.54
N VAL A 90 -6.00 -17.99 -5.69
CA VAL A 90 -4.80 -18.16 -6.54
C VAL A 90 -3.76 -19.04 -5.83
N PRO A 91 -3.18 -20.09 -6.47
CA PRO A 91 -2.11 -20.88 -5.89
C PRO A 91 -0.85 -20.05 -5.59
N ASN A 92 -0.12 -20.38 -4.51
CA ASN A 92 1.04 -19.62 -4.05
C ASN A 92 2.12 -19.43 -5.13
N GLN A 93 2.36 -20.45 -5.95
CA GLN A 93 3.36 -20.41 -7.03
C GLN A 93 3.00 -19.38 -8.10
N GLN A 94 1.76 -19.43 -8.60
CA GLN A 94 1.26 -18.47 -9.58
C GLN A 94 1.22 -17.05 -8.99
N PHE A 95 0.83 -16.96 -7.71
CA PHE A 95 0.79 -15.68 -7.01
C PHE A 95 2.18 -15.02 -6.91
N GLN A 96 3.25 -15.78 -6.66
CA GLN A 96 4.62 -15.25 -6.63
C GLN A 96 5.04 -14.66 -7.98
N LEU A 97 4.68 -15.31 -9.10
CA LEU A 97 4.95 -14.79 -10.44
C LEU A 97 4.16 -13.52 -10.75
N ILE A 98 2.87 -13.50 -10.41
CA ILE A 98 2.00 -12.32 -10.57
C ILE A 98 2.54 -11.15 -9.75
N LEU A 99 2.88 -11.39 -8.47
CA LEU A 99 3.41 -10.38 -7.58
C LEU A 99 4.78 -9.86 -8.07
N GLY A 100 5.66 -10.75 -8.50
CA GLY A 100 6.95 -10.38 -9.08
C GLY A 100 6.79 -9.51 -10.32
N GLY A 101 5.92 -9.89 -11.26
CA GLY A 101 5.59 -9.09 -12.45
C GLY A 101 5.01 -7.72 -12.09
N ALA A 102 4.08 -7.67 -11.14
CA ALA A 102 3.47 -6.43 -10.67
C ALA A 102 4.51 -5.50 -10.00
N PHE A 103 5.44 -6.06 -9.22
CA PHE A 103 6.54 -5.28 -8.63
C PHE A 103 7.49 -4.75 -9.70
N LEU A 104 7.81 -5.55 -10.73
CA LEU A 104 8.63 -5.09 -11.84
C LEU A 104 7.99 -3.92 -12.58
N LEU A 105 6.71 -4.03 -12.94
CA LEU A 105 5.96 -2.96 -13.59
C LEU A 105 5.90 -1.70 -12.73
N THR A 106 5.67 -1.86 -11.44
CA THR A 106 5.65 -0.73 -10.47
C THR A 106 7.03 -0.09 -10.34
N ALA A 107 8.10 -0.89 -10.32
CA ALA A 107 9.48 -0.39 -10.27
C ALA A 107 9.84 0.41 -11.53
N LEU A 108 9.54 -0.12 -12.71
CA LEU A 108 9.74 0.58 -13.97
C LEU A 108 8.96 1.90 -13.99
N TRP A 109 7.71 1.86 -13.53
CA TRP A 109 6.91 3.08 -13.41
C TRP A 109 7.56 4.12 -12.48
N PHE A 110 8.09 3.72 -11.31
CA PHE A 110 8.79 4.62 -10.40
C PHE A 110 10.08 5.19 -10.97
N LEU A 111 10.84 4.41 -11.76
CA LEU A 111 12.12 4.84 -12.31
C LEU A 111 11.97 5.76 -13.52
N PHE A 112 11.05 5.44 -14.43
CA PHE A 112 10.97 6.13 -15.72
C PHE A 112 9.96 7.28 -15.74
N ARG A 113 9.05 7.36 -14.77
CA ARG A 113 8.06 8.43 -14.78
C ARG A 113 8.54 9.67 -14.03
N VAL A 114 8.60 10.78 -14.76
CA VAL A 114 8.81 12.11 -14.18
C VAL A 114 7.54 12.52 -13.41
N PRO A 115 7.65 13.08 -12.20
CA PRO A 115 6.50 13.62 -11.49
C PRO A 115 5.81 14.66 -12.38
N SER A 116 4.54 14.45 -12.68
CA SER A 116 3.72 15.53 -13.22
C SER A 116 3.67 16.64 -12.16
N SER A 117 3.84 17.88 -12.58
CA SER A 117 3.63 19.05 -11.72
C SER A 117 2.33 18.87 -10.95
N LEU A 118 2.41 18.90 -9.62
CA LEU A 118 1.24 18.82 -8.76
C LEU A 118 0.22 19.85 -9.22
N GLY A 119 -1.01 19.39 -9.45
CA GLY A 119 -2.03 20.20 -10.10
C GLY A 119 -2.36 21.47 -9.33
N THR A 120 -2.40 22.56 -10.05
CA THR A 120 -2.84 23.87 -9.56
C THR A 120 -4.37 24.05 -9.66
N ARG A 121 -5.08 23.01 -10.10
CA ARG A 121 -6.54 23.07 -10.29
C ARG A 121 -7.26 23.04 -8.94
N LYS A 122 -8.40 23.74 -8.86
CA LYS A 122 -9.30 23.62 -7.71
C LYS A 122 -9.71 22.16 -7.54
N PRO A 123 -9.63 21.61 -6.31
CA PRO A 123 -10.05 20.23 -6.07
C PRO A 123 -11.53 20.08 -6.44
N PRO A 124 -11.92 18.96 -7.08
CA PRO A 124 -13.31 18.67 -7.36
C PRO A 124 -14.12 18.59 -6.04
N THR A 125 -15.37 19.02 -6.07
CA THR A 125 -16.27 18.92 -4.92
C THR A 125 -17.04 17.61 -4.90
N VAL A 126 -17.14 16.93 -6.06
CA VAL A 126 -17.84 15.66 -6.27
C VAL A 126 -16.93 14.74 -7.07
N ALA A 127 -16.96 13.44 -6.75
CA ALA A 127 -16.19 12.43 -7.47
C ALA A 127 -16.78 12.19 -8.87
N GLY A 128 -15.90 12.17 -9.88
CA GLY A 128 -16.25 11.78 -11.24
C GLY A 128 -16.20 10.26 -11.44
N VAL A 129 -16.76 9.78 -12.54
CA VAL A 129 -16.77 8.33 -12.89
C VAL A 129 -15.34 7.77 -12.94
N MET A 130 -14.39 8.56 -13.46
CA MET A 130 -13.00 8.14 -13.54
C MET A 130 -12.33 8.02 -12.17
N ASP A 131 -12.68 8.90 -11.21
CA ASP A 131 -12.20 8.83 -9.83
C ASP A 131 -12.66 7.54 -9.15
N LEU A 132 -13.93 7.18 -9.40
CA LEU A 132 -14.55 5.96 -8.89
C LEU A 132 -13.88 4.72 -9.48
N GLY A 133 -13.68 4.67 -10.79
CA GLY A 133 -13.00 3.57 -11.48
C GLY A 133 -11.57 3.36 -10.99
N VAL A 134 -10.82 4.45 -10.83
CA VAL A 134 -9.44 4.39 -10.28
C VAL A 134 -9.45 3.92 -8.84
N GLY A 135 -10.41 4.34 -8.01
CA GLY A 135 -10.60 3.86 -6.65
C GLY A 135 -10.82 2.34 -6.60
N THR A 136 -11.71 1.82 -7.46
CA THR A 136 -12.02 0.39 -7.55
C THR A 136 -10.79 -0.43 -7.97
N VAL A 137 -10.10 -0.02 -9.03
CA VAL A 137 -8.88 -0.69 -9.51
C VAL A 137 -7.78 -0.67 -8.46
N ALA A 138 -7.57 0.47 -7.81
CA ALA A 138 -6.58 0.59 -6.75
C ALA A 138 -6.93 -0.28 -5.53
N GLY A 139 -8.22 -0.38 -5.19
CA GLY A 139 -8.71 -1.28 -4.17
C GLY A 139 -8.40 -2.73 -4.51
N PHE A 140 -8.75 -3.18 -5.72
CA PHE A 140 -8.48 -4.53 -6.20
C PHE A 140 -6.99 -4.87 -6.16
N CYS A 141 -6.15 -4.01 -6.73
CA CYS A 141 -4.69 -4.17 -6.68
C CYS A 141 -4.16 -4.20 -5.24
N GLY A 142 -4.72 -3.35 -4.36
CA GLY A 142 -4.37 -3.35 -2.94
C GLY A 142 -4.71 -4.64 -2.22
N GLY A 143 -5.91 -5.17 -2.44
CA GLY A 143 -6.38 -6.43 -1.84
C GLY A 143 -5.70 -7.66 -2.40
N PHE A 144 -5.35 -7.65 -3.69
CA PHE A 144 -4.77 -8.80 -4.38
C PHE A 144 -3.24 -8.86 -4.26
N ILE A 145 -2.53 -7.76 -4.57
CA ILE A 145 -1.06 -7.74 -4.66
C ILE A 145 -0.39 -6.74 -3.71
N GLY A 146 -1.16 -6.03 -2.89
CA GLY A 146 -0.61 -5.04 -1.97
C GLY A 146 -0.12 -3.72 -2.63
N ILE A 147 -0.52 -3.44 -3.88
CA ILE A 147 -0.08 -2.25 -4.64
C ILE A 147 -1.30 -1.37 -4.95
N ASN A 148 -1.63 -0.43 -4.08
CA ASN A 148 -2.79 0.44 -4.24
C ASN A 148 -2.44 1.90 -4.59
N ALA A 149 -1.23 2.35 -4.23
CA ALA A 149 -0.85 3.76 -4.35
C ALA A 149 -0.62 4.26 -5.79
N PRO A 150 0.07 3.54 -6.70
CA PRO A 150 0.43 4.07 -8.01
C PRO A 150 -0.76 4.58 -8.85
N PRO A 151 -1.87 3.84 -9.02
CA PRO A 151 -3.00 4.33 -9.82
C PRO A 151 -3.65 5.57 -9.19
N LEU A 152 -3.75 5.62 -7.85
CA LEU A 152 -4.33 6.76 -7.14
C LEU A 152 -3.45 8.00 -7.25
N VAL A 153 -2.15 7.85 -6.99
CA VAL A 153 -1.20 8.97 -7.11
C VAL A 153 -1.16 9.50 -8.54
N LEU A 154 -1.15 8.59 -9.53
CA LEU A 154 -1.16 8.96 -10.93
C LEU A 154 -2.36 9.81 -11.32
N HIS A 155 -3.53 9.44 -10.86
CA HIS A 155 -4.77 10.10 -11.23
C HIS A 155 -4.97 11.40 -10.42
N PHE A 156 -4.88 11.32 -9.09
CA PHE A 156 -5.24 12.43 -8.22
C PHE A 156 -4.17 13.53 -8.11
N SER A 157 -2.90 13.26 -8.38
CA SER A 157 -1.85 14.29 -8.43
C SER A 157 -2.08 15.36 -9.50
N ARG A 158 -2.95 15.09 -10.47
CA ARG A 158 -3.36 16.05 -11.50
C ARG A 158 -4.25 17.17 -10.95
N TYR A 159 -4.96 16.91 -9.86
CA TYR A 159 -5.99 17.80 -9.29
C TYR A 159 -5.65 18.26 -7.88
N LEU A 160 -4.95 17.44 -7.12
CA LEU A 160 -4.70 17.67 -5.71
C LEU A 160 -3.23 18.00 -5.46
N ASP A 161 -3.00 19.01 -4.62
CA ASP A 161 -1.68 19.26 -4.03
C ASP A 161 -1.24 18.13 -3.10
N LYS A 162 0.03 18.11 -2.72
CA LYS A 162 0.65 17.06 -1.90
C LYS A 162 -0.10 16.80 -0.57
N ARG A 163 -0.59 17.85 0.10
CA ARG A 163 -1.30 17.72 1.38
C ARG A 163 -2.70 17.14 1.19
N ARG A 164 -3.46 17.65 0.21
CA ARG A 164 -4.80 17.14 -0.10
C ARG A 164 -4.76 15.70 -0.63
N LEU A 165 -3.79 15.39 -1.49
CA LEU A 165 -3.58 14.02 -1.96
C LEU A 165 -3.30 13.07 -0.80
N ARG A 166 -2.37 13.42 0.10
CA ARG A 166 -2.08 12.65 1.31
C ARG A 166 -3.33 12.46 2.17
N ARG A 167 -4.11 13.52 2.36
CA ARG A 167 -5.37 13.45 3.13
C ARG A 167 -6.38 12.51 2.49
N LEU A 168 -6.59 12.61 1.17
CA LEU A 168 -7.47 11.71 0.43
C LEU A 168 -7.05 10.25 0.64
N LEU A 169 -5.77 9.95 0.44
CA LEU A 169 -5.25 8.59 0.55
C LEU A 169 -5.41 8.00 1.96
N ILE A 170 -5.19 8.80 3.01
CA ILE A 170 -5.44 8.36 4.39
C ILE A 170 -6.91 7.99 4.57
N LEU A 171 -7.84 8.85 4.12
CA LEU A 171 -9.28 8.65 4.30
C LEU A 171 -9.80 7.41 3.57
N ILE A 172 -9.32 7.13 2.34
CA ILE A 172 -9.80 5.99 1.55
C ILE A 172 -9.10 4.67 1.92
N PHE A 173 -7.86 4.72 2.43
CA PHE A 173 -7.12 3.51 2.78
C PHE A 173 -7.58 2.87 4.08
N ILE A 174 -8.08 3.62 5.05
CA ILE A 174 -8.53 3.07 6.33
C ILE A 174 -9.71 2.11 6.14
N PRO A 175 -10.84 2.51 5.52
CA PRO A 175 -11.96 1.60 5.29
C PRO A 175 -11.57 0.42 4.38
N ALA A 176 -10.72 0.66 3.37
CA ALA A 176 -10.21 -0.40 2.51
C ALA A 176 -9.39 -1.44 3.29
N ALA A 177 -8.47 -1.01 4.17
CA ALA A 177 -7.67 -1.90 5.01
C ALA A 177 -8.54 -2.69 6.01
N MET A 178 -9.57 -2.05 6.59
CA MET A 178 -10.53 -2.73 7.45
C MET A 178 -11.29 -3.83 6.70
N ALA A 179 -11.82 -3.51 5.52
CA ALA A 179 -12.53 -4.46 4.68
C ALA A 179 -11.65 -5.61 4.20
N GLN A 180 -10.41 -5.32 3.79
CA GLN A 180 -9.42 -6.35 3.43
C GLN A 180 -9.15 -7.29 4.60
N THR A 181 -8.83 -6.75 5.78
CA THR A 181 -8.53 -7.54 6.97
C THR A 181 -9.72 -8.42 7.37
N ALA A 182 -10.95 -7.85 7.33
CA ALA A 182 -12.17 -8.62 7.58
C ALA A 182 -12.37 -9.74 6.56
N THR A 183 -12.12 -9.47 5.27
CA THR A 183 -12.20 -10.48 4.21
C THR A 183 -11.17 -11.58 4.40
N PHE A 184 -9.92 -11.25 4.74
CA PHE A 184 -8.88 -12.23 5.01
C PHE A 184 -9.21 -13.08 6.24
N ALA A 185 -9.77 -12.47 7.29
CA ALA A 185 -10.22 -13.21 8.47
C ALA A 185 -11.37 -14.18 8.14
N ALA A 186 -12.36 -13.73 7.37
CA ALA A 186 -13.48 -14.58 6.93
C ALA A 186 -13.04 -15.76 6.06
N ASN A 187 -11.93 -15.61 5.32
CA ASN A 187 -11.36 -16.66 4.47
C ASN A 187 -10.28 -17.50 5.18
N GLY A 188 -10.08 -17.34 6.48
CA GLY A 188 -9.11 -18.14 7.27
C GLY A 188 -7.64 -17.79 7.03
N LEU A 189 -7.34 -16.67 6.34
CA LEU A 189 -5.97 -16.21 6.11
C LEU A 189 -5.40 -15.37 7.27
N PHE A 190 -6.25 -14.94 8.20
CA PHE A 190 -5.87 -14.18 9.39
C PHE A 190 -5.80 -15.11 10.59
N ASP A 191 -4.62 -15.64 10.85
CA ASP A 191 -4.35 -16.55 11.94
C ASP A 191 -3.75 -15.86 13.19
N HIS A 192 -3.53 -16.63 14.25
CA HIS A 192 -2.92 -16.16 15.48
C HIS A 192 -1.49 -15.61 15.27
N GLN A 193 -0.74 -16.14 14.31
CA GLN A 193 0.62 -15.70 14.01
C GLN A 193 0.61 -14.30 13.38
N VAL A 194 -0.31 -14.04 12.44
CA VAL A 194 -0.50 -12.70 11.84
C VAL A 194 -0.86 -11.69 12.92
N MET A 195 -1.72 -12.06 13.87
CA MET A 195 -2.11 -11.18 14.97
C MET A 195 -0.90 -10.84 15.86
N ILE A 196 -0.11 -11.83 16.25
CA ILE A 196 1.10 -11.61 17.07
C ILE A 196 2.09 -10.71 16.32
N TRP A 197 2.41 -11.03 15.09
CA TRP A 197 3.34 -10.23 14.29
C TRP A 197 2.85 -8.80 14.09
N GLY A 198 1.55 -8.62 13.84
CA GLY A 198 0.94 -7.31 13.71
C GLY A 198 1.05 -6.48 15.01
N LEU A 199 0.80 -7.09 16.15
CA LEU A 199 0.98 -6.42 17.45
C LEU A 199 2.44 -6.02 17.71
N PHE A 200 3.39 -6.89 17.37
CA PHE A 200 4.83 -6.57 17.44
C PHE A 200 5.24 -5.42 16.50
N MET A 201 4.56 -5.25 15.38
CA MET A 201 4.82 -4.14 14.44
C MET A 201 4.35 -2.78 14.98
N LEU A 202 3.39 -2.72 15.91
CA LEU A 202 2.78 -1.46 16.38
C LEU A 202 3.81 -0.45 16.93
N PRO A 203 4.73 -0.79 17.85
CA PRO A 203 5.70 0.18 18.35
C PRO A 203 6.55 0.79 17.24
N ALA A 204 7.10 -0.06 16.36
CA ALA A 204 7.89 0.38 15.21
C ALA A 204 7.07 1.22 14.22
N MET A 205 5.79 0.89 14.04
CA MET A 205 4.86 1.68 13.24
C MET A 205 4.71 3.10 13.79
N PHE A 206 4.44 3.28 15.07
CA PHE A 206 4.28 4.61 15.67
C PHE A 206 5.55 5.45 15.56
N VAL A 207 6.70 4.84 15.87
CA VAL A 207 8.02 5.49 15.71
C VAL A 207 8.26 5.86 14.24
N GLY A 208 8.00 4.95 13.31
CA GLY A 208 8.16 5.18 11.88
C GLY A 208 7.30 6.34 11.37
N VAL A 209 5.99 6.34 11.68
CA VAL A 209 5.08 7.43 11.30
C VAL A 209 5.55 8.77 11.86
N TRP A 210 5.94 8.81 13.14
CA TRP A 210 6.39 10.03 13.78
C TRP A 210 7.67 10.59 13.16
N LEU A 211 8.68 9.75 12.94
CA LEU A 211 9.93 10.12 12.27
C LEU A 211 9.67 10.57 10.83
N GLY A 212 8.88 9.81 10.07
CA GLY A 212 8.55 10.12 8.69
C GLY A 212 7.78 11.43 8.55
N ASN A 213 6.86 11.72 9.47
CA ASN A 213 6.12 12.98 9.46
C ASN A 213 7.05 14.19 9.75
N ARG A 214 8.02 14.05 10.65
CA ARG A 214 9.02 15.10 10.90
C ARG A 214 9.92 15.38 9.69
N THR A 215 10.20 14.38 8.89
CA THR A 215 11.07 14.47 7.72
C THR A 215 10.34 14.75 6.41
N PHE A 216 9.00 14.90 6.45
CA PHE A 216 8.14 15.12 5.28
C PHE A 216 8.61 16.22 4.33
N HIS A 217 9.17 17.32 4.86
CA HIS A 217 9.64 18.46 4.08
C HIS A 217 11.07 18.33 3.54
N HIS A 218 11.84 17.34 4.03
CA HIS A 218 13.26 17.21 3.74
C HIS A 218 13.60 16.12 2.71
N ILE A 219 12.69 15.16 2.49
CA ILE A 219 12.96 14.04 1.58
C ILE A 219 12.52 14.41 0.16
N SER A 220 13.47 14.32 -0.76
CA SER A 220 13.20 14.47 -2.19
C SER A 220 12.36 13.29 -2.70
N GLU A 221 11.26 13.60 -3.39
CA GLU A 221 10.38 12.61 -4.00
C GLU A 221 11.13 11.74 -5.03
N SER A 222 12.10 12.31 -5.73
CA SER A 222 12.91 11.59 -6.71
C SER A 222 13.81 10.54 -6.06
N MET A 223 14.43 10.87 -4.93
CA MET A 223 15.25 9.92 -4.17
C MET A 223 14.41 8.76 -3.64
N PHE A 224 13.27 9.07 -3.02
CA PHE A 224 12.31 8.06 -2.55
C PHE A 224 11.91 7.08 -3.67
N ARG A 225 11.50 7.59 -4.81
CA ARG A 225 11.06 6.78 -5.97
C ARG A 225 12.17 5.88 -6.50
N ARG A 226 13.40 6.41 -6.63
CA ARG A 226 14.55 5.62 -7.10
C ARG A 226 14.87 4.48 -6.14
N THR A 227 14.95 4.77 -4.84
CA THR A 227 15.24 3.75 -3.82
C THR A 227 14.16 2.67 -3.79
N LEU A 228 12.88 3.06 -3.81
CA LEU A 228 11.78 2.09 -3.84
C LEU A 228 11.75 1.30 -5.16
N GLY A 229 12.01 1.94 -6.28
CA GLY A 229 12.09 1.28 -7.58
C GLY A 229 13.19 0.21 -7.62
N LEU A 230 14.40 0.52 -7.15
CA LEU A 230 15.50 -0.45 -7.07
C LEU A 230 15.18 -1.61 -6.12
N LEU A 231 14.59 -1.33 -4.97
CA LEU A 231 14.13 -2.36 -4.04
C LEU A 231 13.12 -3.31 -4.69
N LEU A 232 12.14 -2.76 -5.39
CA LEU A 232 11.10 -3.54 -6.07
C LEU A 232 11.67 -4.40 -7.20
N ILE A 233 12.69 -3.93 -7.95
CA ILE A 233 13.39 -4.75 -8.95
C ILE A 233 14.04 -5.95 -8.28
N PHE A 234 14.80 -5.72 -7.20
CA PHE A 234 15.49 -6.80 -6.49
C PHE A 234 14.50 -7.87 -5.98
N VAL A 235 13.42 -7.42 -5.35
CA VAL A 235 12.38 -8.33 -4.84
C VAL A 235 11.64 -9.06 -5.97
N SER A 236 11.34 -8.35 -7.07
CA SER A 236 10.71 -8.92 -8.27
C SER A 236 11.53 -10.08 -8.83
N ILE A 237 12.83 -9.88 -9.02
CA ILE A 237 13.73 -10.93 -9.51
C ILE A 237 13.68 -12.17 -8.59
N ARG A 238 13.79 -11.97 -7.27
CA ARG A 238 13.71 -13.07 -6.31
C ARG A 238 12.38 -13.84 -6.36
N LEU A 239 11.26 -13.13 -6.44
CA LEU A 239 9.93 -13.74 -6.49
C LEU A 239 9.72 -14.52 -7.79
N VAL A 240 10.14 -13.98 -8.93
CA VAL A 240 10.04 -14.66 -10.23
C VAL A 240 10.90 -15.91 -10.25
N LEU A 241 12.15 -15.83 -9.80
CA LEU A 241 13.04 -17.01 -9.74
C LEU A 241 12.47 -18.09 -8.83
N LYS A 242 11.96 -17.71 -7.65
CA LYS A 242 11.34 -18.65 -6.70
C LYS A 242 10.06 -19.27 -7.27
N GLY A 243 9.22 -18.47 -7.96
CA GLY A 243 8.01 -18.96 -8.63
C GLY A 243 8.31 -19.95 -9.75
N ILE A 244 9.33 -19.69 -10.57
CA ILE A 244 9.74 -20.60 -11.65
C ILE A 244 10.33 -21.90 -11.08
N SER A 245 11.22 -21.81 -10.09
CA SER A 245 11.83 -23.00 -9.48
C SER A 245 10.79 -23.93 -8.82
N SER A 246 9.72 -23.37 -8.28
CA SER A 246 8.64 -24.16 -7.68
C SER A 246 7.65 -24.75 -8.68
N LEU A 247 7.66 -24.30 -9.94
CA LEU A 247 6.87 -24.89 -11.04
C LEU A 247 7.62 -26.04 -11.74
N ALA A 248 8.95 -26.11 -11.57
CA ALA A 248 9.81 -27.12 -12.22
C ALA A 248 9.95 -28.42 -11.40
N ILE A 249 9.35 -28.47 -10.20
CA ILE A 249 9.30 -29.64 -9.31
C ILE A 249 7.88 -30.18 -9.28
#